data_1f8eaf576b74fcee4e8ca770ed7903a5
#
_entry.id   1f8eaf576b74fcee4e8ca770ed7903a5
#
_cell.length_a   1.000
_cell.length_b   1.000
_cell.length_c   1.000
_cell.angle_alpha   90.00
_cell.angle_beta   90.00
_cell.angle_gamma   90.00
#
_symmetry.space_group_name_H-M   'P 1'
#
loop_
_entity.id
_entity.type
_entity.pdbx_description
1 polymer ?
#
loop_
_entity_poly.entity_id
_entity_poly.type
_entity_poly.pdbx_seq_one_letter_code
_entity_poly.pdbx_strand_id
1 'polypeptide(L)'
;TGKNIREWIHAEDHAKAILEVLTKEDAAKVYNIPGNLVCSNLDLIKKVIKELELQAPKFKRKKSDYIELVPDRKGHDFKYQLSTEHNLKAVKKQKKFNLSSTVKFYVEKYLSQ
;
A
#
# COMPACT_ATOMS: atom_id res chain seq x y z
N THR A 1 16.34 4.13 6.68
CA THR A 1 16.59 5.18 5.68
C THR A 1 15.33 5.66 4.94
N GLY A 2 14.24 4.91 5.01
CA GLY A 2 13.02 5.21 4.25
C GLY A 2 13.08 4.93 2.77
N LYS A 3 14.22 4.49 2.25
CA LYS A 3 14.42 4.18 0.82
C LYS A 3 13.99 2.76 0.45
N ASN A 4 13.63 1.94 1.43
CA ASN A 4 13.16 0.57 1.20
C ASN A 4 11.91 0.60 0.32
N ILE A 5 11.90 -0.25 -0.71
CA ILE A 5 10.83 -0.30 -1.69
C ILE A 5 9.88 -1.43 -1.33
N ARG A 6 8.59 -1.13 -1.33
CA ARG A 6 7.52 -2.09 -1.04
C ARG A 6 6.42 -1.99 -2.08
N GLU A 7 5.67 -3.05 -2.16
CA GLU A 7 4.47 -3.13 -2.98
C GLU A 7 3.25 -2.92 -2.08
N TRP A 8 2.44 -1.93 -2.40
CA TRP A 8 1.33 -1.49 -1.57
C TRP A 8 0.00 -1.86 -2.23
N ILE A 9 -0.95 -2.25 -1.40
CA ILE A 9 -2.30 -2.61 -1.84
C ILE A 9 -3.32 -2.09 -0.83
N HIS A 10 -4.45 -1.60 -1.34
CA HIS A 10 -5.59 -1.26 -0.49
C HIS A 10 -6.15 -2.53 0.16
N ALA A 11 -6.47 -2.47 1.44
CA ALA A 11 -6.98 -3.63 2.18
C ALA A 11 -8.25 -4.22 1.57
N GLU A 12 -9.14 -3.40 1.03
CA GLU A 12 -10.36 -3.85 0.33
C GLU A 12 -10.03 -4.64 -0.92
N ASP A 13 -9.06 -4.16 -1.72
CA ASP A 13 -8.62 -4.89 -2.92
C ASP A 13 -7.99 -6.23 -2.56
N HIS A 14 -7.22 -6.28 -1.47
CA HIS A 14 -6.63 -7.51 -0.97
C HIS A 14 -7.71 -8.51 -0.52
N ALA A 15 -8.70 -8.04 0.23
CA ALA A 15 -9.82 -8.89 0.67
C ALA A 15 -10.64 -9.43 -0.50
N LYS A 16 -10.89 -8.62 -1.52
CA LYS A 16 -11.58 -9.07 -2.74
C LYS A 16 -10.78 -10.12 -3.51
N ALA A 17 -9.47 -9.95 -3.59
CA ALA A 17 -8.60 -10.94 -4.22
C ALA A 17 -8.62 -12.27 -3.49
N ILE A 18 -8.60 -12.26 -2.15
CA ILE A 18 -8.73 -13.47 -1.34
C ILE A 18 -10.06 -14.17 -1.62
N LEU A 19 -11.16 -13.42 -1.63
CA LEU A 19 -12.48 -13.98 -1.92
C LEU A 19 -12.54 -14.61 -3.31
N GLU A 20 -11.96 -13.96 -4.30
CA GLU A 20 -11.86 -14.47 -5.67
C GLU A 20 -11.13 -15.82 -5.72
N VAL A 21 -9.99 -15.93 -5.04
CA VAL A 21 -9.24 -17.18 -4.95
C VAL A 21 -10.08 -18.30 -4.30
N LEU A 22 -10.77 -17.98 -3.21
CA LEU A 22 -11.59 -18.96 -2.48
C LEU A 22 -12.79 -19.47 -3.29
N THR A 23 -13.28 -18.69 -4.26
CA THR A 23 -14.42 -19.07 -5.11
C THR A 23 -14.03 -19.81 -6.37
N LYS A 24 -12.74 -19.97 -6.68
CA LYS A 24 -12.26 -20.73 -7.83
C LYS A 24 -11.97 -22.18 -7.47
N GLU A 25 -12.16 -23.06 -8.45
CA GLU A 25 -11.93 -24.51 -8.29
C GLU A 25 -10.47 -24.86 -8.00
N ASP A 26 -9.53 -24.01 -8.41
CA ASP A 26 -8.09 -24.18 -8.21
C ASP A 26 -7.57 -23.65 -6.88
N ALA A 27 -8.41 -23.53 -5.88
CA ALA A 27 -8.04 -22.96 -4.57
C ALA A 27 -6.92 -23.72 -3.82
N ALA A 28 -6.55 -24.91 -4.25
CA ALA A 28 -5.45 -25.68 -3.67
C ALA A 28 -4.05 -25.15 -4.04
N LYS A 29 -3.94 -24.23 -5.00
CA LYS A 29 -2.69 -23.66 -5.44
C LYS A 29 -2.29 -22.45 -4.59
N VAL A 30 -1.00 -22.12 -4.61
CA VAL A 30 -0.49 -20.93 -3.97
C VAL A 30 -0.66 -19.74 -4.91
N TYR A 31 -1.24 -18.65 -4.41
CA TYR A 31 -1.41 -17.40 -5.14
C TYR A 31 -0.74 -16.27 -4.40
N ASN A 32 0.01 -15.45 -5.12
CA ASN A 32 0.49 -14.17 -4.63
C ASN A 32 -0.55 -13.10 -4.94
N ILE A 33 -0.82 -12.23 -3.99
CA ILE A 33 -1.73 -11.09 -4.18
C ILE A 33 -0.89 -9.83 -4.14
N PRO A 34 -0.36 -9.37 -5.29
CA PRO A 34 0.50 -8.20 -5.35
C PRO A 34 -0.30 -6.91 -5.27
N GLY A 35 0.35 -5.87 -4.78
CA GLY A 35 -0.12 -4.51 -4.96
C GLY A 35 0.05 -4.07 -6.42
N ASN A 36 -0.56 -2.97 -6.78
CA ASN A 36 -0.32 -2.30 -8.06
C ASN A 36 0.59 -1.09 -7.92
N LEU A 37 1.17 -0.91 -6.75
CA LEU A 37 1.88 0.30 -6.35
C LEU A 37 3.20 -0.06 -5.73
N VAL A 38 4.25 0.20 -6.46
CA VAL A 38 5.62 -0.02 -6.00
C VAL A 38 6.26 1.33 -5.72
N CYS A 39 6.57 1.59 -4.46
CA CYS A 39 7.25 2.83 -4.07
C CYS A 39 8.03 2.64 -2.77
N SER A 40 8.90 3.59 -2.47
CA SER A 40 9.63 3.59 -1.20
C SER A 40 8.71 3.96 -0.03
N ASN A 41 9.10 3.56 1.16
CA ASN A 41 8.40 3.96 2.39
C ASN A 41 8.34 5.48 2.51
N LEU A 42 9.44 6.16 2.17
CA LEU A 42 9.51 7.62 2.23
C LEU A 42 8.54 8.30 1.27
N ASP A 43 8.42 7.78 0.03
CA ASP A 43 7.49 8.33 -0.95
C ASP A 43 6.03 8.13 -0.53
N LEU A 44 5.72 6.97 0.04
CA LEU A 44 4.39 6.72 0.59
C LEU A 44 4.06 7.72 1.70
N ILE A 45 4.96 7.91 2.65
CA ILE A 45 4.76 8.84 3.78
C ILE A 45 4.58 10.27 3.29
N LYS A 46 5.37 10.72 2.30
CA LYS A 46 5.19 12.04 1.71
C LYS A 46 3.81 12.24 1.09
N LYS A 47 3.28 11.21 0.44
CA LYS A 47 1.91 11.26 -0.12
C LYS A 47 0.85 11.32 0.97
N VAL A 48 1.02 10.57 2.05
CA VAL A 48 0.11 10.61 3.20
C VAL A 48 0.12 12.00 3.84
N ILE A 49 1.29 12.58 4.06
CA ILE A 49 1.42 13.92 4.65
C ILE A 49 0.75 14.96 3.75
N LYS A 50 1.00 14.91 2.44
CA LYS A 50 0.39 15.83 1.47
C LYS A 50 -1.14 15.77 1.51
N GLU A 51 -1.70 14.58 1.53
CA GLU A 51 -3.15 14.40 1.60
C GLU A 51 -3.72 14.89 2.94
N LEU A 52 -3.03 14.59 4.04
CA LEU A 52 -3.42 15.07 5.36
C LEU A 52 -3.46 16.61 5.41
N GLU A 53 -2.46 17.28 4.87
CA GLU A 53 -2.40 18.74 4.82
C GLU A 53 -3.48 19.33 3.90
N LEU A 54 -3.85 18.63 2.82
CA LEU A 54 -4.94 19.06 1.94
C LEU A 54 -6.31 18.96 2.62
N GLN A 55 -6.55 17.89 3.36
CA GLN A 55 -7.84 17.67 4.03
C GLN A 55 -7.95 18.40 5.37
N ALA A 56 -6.85 18.63 6.02
CA ALA A 56 -6.78 19.30 7.31
C ALA A 56 -5.61 20.31 7.37
N PRO A 57 -5.74 21.47 6.72
CA PRO A 57 -4.65 22.47 6.63
C PRO A 57 -4.13 22.94 7.98
N LYS A 58 -4.95 22.87 9.04
CA LYS A 58 -4.54 23.22 10.41
C LYS A 58 -3.41 22.34 10.96
N PHE A 59 -3.19 21.17 10.39
CA PHE A 59 -2.12 20.25 10.78
C PHE A 59 -0.82 20.45 10.00
N LYS A 60 -0.76 21.43 9.09
CA LYS A 60 0.44 21.69 8.31
C LYS A 60 1.63 22.03 9.21
N ARG A 61 2.72 21.26 9.03
CA ARG A 61 3.95 21.40 9.82
C ARG A 61 5.18 21.26 8.92
N LYS A 62 6.36 21.51 9.48
CA LYS A 62 7.63 21.24 8.77
C LYS A 62 7.80 19.73 8.55
N LYS A 63 8.44 19.33 7.45
CA LYS A 63 8.70 17.91 7.16
C LYS A 63 9.40 17.19 8.30
N SER A 64 10.33 17.86 8.98
CA SER A 64 11.05 17.31 10.12
C SER A 64 10.17 16.96 11.33
N ASP A 65 8.97 17.53 11.39
CA ASP A 65 8.02 17.24 12.47
C ASP A 65 7.24 15.94 12.22
N TYR A 66 7.22 15.46 10.96
CA TYR A 66 6.50 14.24 10.57
C TYR A 66 7.41 13.03 10.38
N ILE A 67 8.68 13.26 10.01
CA ILE A 67 9.55 12.18 9.54
C ILE A 67 10.84 12.17 10.33
N GLU A 68 11.10 11.04 10.97
CA GLU A 68 12.38 10.74 11.60
C GLU A 68 13.01 9.54 10.88
N LEU A 69 14.24 9.71 10.41
CA LEU A 69 14.98 8.62 9.77
C LEU A 69 15.73 7.83 10.84
N VAL A 70 15.46 6.55 10.89
CA VAL A 70 16.09 5.63 11.83
C VAL A 70 16.93 4.60 11.08
N PRO A 71 17.93 3.96 11.74
CA PRO A 71 18.68 2.86 11.12
C PRO A 71 17.75 1.69 10.75
N ASP A 72 18.03 1.04 9.63
CA ASP A 72 17.29 -0.14 9.23
C ASP A 72 17.58 -1.29 10.21
N ARG A 73 16.57 -2.10 10.49
CA ARG A 73 16.74 -3.33 11.27
C ARG A 73 17.64 -4.31 10.52
N LYS A 74 18.35 -5.16 11.23
CA LYS A 74 19.16 -6.22 10.64
C LYS A 74 18.28 -7.15 9.78
N GLY A 75 18.76 -7.51 8.58
CA GLY A 75 18.03 -8.38 7.67
C GLY A 75 16.85 -7.71 6.96
N HIS A 76 16.73 -6.37 7.05
CA HIS A 76 15.66 -5.64 6.38
C HIS A 76 15.87 -5.64 4.86
N ASP A 77 14.94 -6.20 4.12
CA ASP A 77 14.98 -6.22 2.66
C ASP A 77 14.88 -4.81 2.10
N PHE A 78 15.78 -4.47 1.18
CA PHE A 78 15.72 -3.17 0.50
C PHE A 78 14.53 -3.09 -0.45
N LYS A 79 14.28 -4.15 -1.21
CA LYS A 79 13.16 -4.23 -2.14
C LYS A 79 12.41 -5.55 -1.97
N TYR A 80 11.10 -5.47 -1.93
CA TYR A 80 10.21 -6.61 -1.85
C TYR A 80 9.08 -6.45 -2.86
N GLN A 81 8.92 -7.45 -3.74
CA GLN A 81 7.89 -7.46 -4.78
C GLN A 81 7.50 -8.90 -5.10
N LEU A 82 6.19 -9.16 -5.19
CA LEU A 82 5.66 -10.50 -5.45
C LEU A 82 5.60 -10.81 -6.94
N SER A 83 5.89 -12.08 -7.29
CA SER A 83 5.64 -12.59 -8.63
C SER A 83 4.15 -12.84 -8.87
N THR A 84 3.68 -12.54 -10.09
CA THR A 84 2.29 -12.71 -10.50
C THR A 84 2.09 -13.75 -11.59
N GLU A 85 3.14 -14.51 -11.93
CA GLU A 85 3.13 -15.42 -13.10
C GLU A 85 1.99 -16.45 -13.06
N HIS A 86 1.68 -16.97 -11.88
CA HIS A 86 0.67 -18.02 -11.67
C HIS A 86 -0.67 -17.49 -11.19
N ASN A 87 -0.85 -16.18 -11.13
CA ASN A 87 -2.09 -15.62 -10.61
C ASN A 87 -3.22 -15.68 -11.64
N LEU A 88 -4.44 -15.90 -11.14
CA LEU A 88 -5.65 -15.80 -11.93
C LEU A 88 -5.77 -14.39 -12.56
N LYS A 89 -6.27 -14.32 -13.78
CA LYS A 89 -6.51 -13.04 -14.48
C LYS A 89 -7.41 -12.12 -13.65
N ALA A 90 -8.42 -12.66 -13.01
CA ALA A 90 -9.34 -11.92 -12.14
C ALA A 90 -8.61 -11.25 -10.98
N VAL A 91 -7.70 -11.96 -10.30
CA VAL A 91 -6.88 -11.42 -9.22
C VAL A 91 -5.98 -10.29 -9.71
N LYS A 92 -5.46 -10.38 -10.94
CA LYS A 92 -4.62 -9.35 -11.56
C LYS A 92 -5.38 -8.09 -11.94
N LYS A 93 -6.69 -8.18 -12.27
CA LYS A 93 -7.49 -7.09 -12.84
C LYS A 93 -8.38 -6.34 -11.86
N GLN A 94 -8.64 -6.89 -10.66
CA GLN A 94 -9.67 -6.37 -9.76
C GLN A 94 -9.18 -5.30 -8.78
N LYS A 95 -8.26 -4.43 -9.18
CA LYS A 95 -7.80 -3.38 -8.29
C LYS A 95 -8.59 -2.09 -8.53
N LYS A 96 -9.44 -1.77 -7.57
CA LYS A 96 -10.25 -0.56 -7.55
C LYS A 96 -9.46 0.68 -7.16
N PHE A 97 -8.47 0.52 -6.30
CA PHE A 97 -7.71 1.63 -5.72
C PHE A 97 -6.31 1.74 -6.32
N ASN A 98 -5.88 2.96 -6.61
CA ASN A 98 -4.48 3.30 -6.85
C ASN A 98 -3.88 3.91 -5.57
N LEU A 99 -2.60 4.33 -5.61
CA LEU A 99 -1.94 4.89 -4.43
C LEU A 99 -2.65 6.15 -3.93
N SER A 100 -2.97 7.08 -4.82
CA SER A 100 -3.60 8.35 -4.45
C SER A 100 -4.98 8.13 -3.84
N SER A 101 -5.84 7.30 -4.44
CA SER A 101 -7.16 7.00 -3.90
C SER A 101 -7.10 6.22 -2.59
N THR A 102 -6.11 5.32 -2.43
CA THR A 102 -5.88 4.59 -1.19
C THR A 102 -5.51 5.53 -0.05
N VAL A 103 -4.53 6.39 -0.28
CA VAL A 103 -4.09 7.38 0.70
C VAL A 103 -5.24 8.31 1.09
N LYS A 104 -5.97 8.82 0.11
CA LYS A 104 -7.14 9.68 0.34
C LYS A 104 -8.19 8.98 1.21
N PHE A 105 -8.53 7.74 0.89
CA PHE A 105 -9.49 6.94 1.64
C PHE A 105 -9.11 6.82 3.12
N TYR A 106 -7.86 6.42 3.40
CA TYR A 106 -7.43 6.22 4.78
C TYR A 106 -7.27 7.53 5.56
N VAL A 107 -6.83 8.60 4.93
CA VAL A 107 -6.76 9.92 5.58
C VAL A 107 -8.17 10.42 5.92
N GLU A 108 -9.13 10.33 5.00
CA GLU A 108 -10.53 10.70 5.26
C GLU A 108 -11.11 9.89 6.43
N LYS A 109 -10.88 8.58 6.43
CA LYS A 109 -11.35 7.69 7.49
C LYS A 109 -10.75 8.04 8.85
N TYR A 110 -9.45 8.33 8.88
CA TYR A 110 -8.76 8.75 10.12
C TYR A 110 -9.33 10.06 10.65
N LEU A 111 -9.51 11.06 9.80
CA LEU A 111 -10.00 12.37 10.18
C LEU A 111 -11.48 12.37 10.61
N SER A 112 -12.27 11.38 10.18
CA SER A 112 -13.70 11.24 10.54
C SER A 112 -13.92 10.58 11.89
N GLN A 113 -12.89 10.07 12.53
CA GLN A 113 -12.99 9.43 13.85
C GLN A 113 -13.12 10.44 15.00
#